data_c99092e25c76401e5e850a1945fa0cf5
#
_entry.id   c99092e25c76401e5e850a1945fa0cf5
#
_cell.length_a   1.000
_cell.length_b   1.000
_cell.length_c   1.000
_cell.angle_alpha   90.00
_cell.angle_beta   90.00
_cell.angle_gamma   90.00
#
_symmetry.space_group_name_H-M   'P 1'
#
loop_
_entity.id
_entity.type
_entity.pdbx_description
1 polymer ?
#
loop_
_entity_poly.entity_id
_entity_poly.type
_entity_poly.pdbx_seq_one_letter_code
_entity_poly.pdbx_strand_id
1 'polypeptide(L)'
;MRHQKKGRKLNRTASHRKALFSNLAASLVIHKKIITTDAKGKELRSYVERLVTYAKAGGVHGRRLIQKRIPGKRGKEIANILIHDIAPAYSDRQGGYTRLIKLNNRKNDNAPVSLIEFIDIAPDITEAEVDEGTHKEKGEGNTKE
;
A
#
# COMPACT_ATOMS: atom_id res chain seq x y z
N MET A 1 24.24 16.53 13.67
CA MET A 1 22.87 17.04 13.51
C MET A 1 22.25 16.57 12.19
N ARG A 2 20.91 16.34 12.13
CA ARG A 2 20.19 15.87 10.90
C ARG A 2 19.35 17.01 10.29
N HIS A 3 19.99 18.09 9.90
CA HIS A 3 19.29 19.21 9.28
C HIS A 3 18.63 18.78 7.96
N GLN A 4 17.34 19.07 7.79
CA GLN A 4 16.53 18.84 6.59
C GLN A 4 16.48 17.38 6.08
N LYS A 5 17.04 16.39 6.78
CA LYS A 5 16.96 14.98 6.43
C LYS A 5 15.65 14.39 6.93
N LYS A 6 14.64 14.32 6.07
CA LYS A 6 13.35 13.67 6.32
C LYS A 6 13.42 12.16 6.03
N GLY A 7 12.53 11.41 6.64
CA GLY A 7 12.35 9.97 6.39
C GLY A 7 13.11 9.06 7.34
N ARG A 8 12.55 7.88 7.54
CA ARG A 8 13.09 6.82 8.40
C ARG A 8 14.10 5.96 7.66
N LYS A 9 15.18 5.57 8.31
CA LYS A 9 16.17 4.63 7.71
C LYS A 9 15.65 3.19 7.66
N LEU A 10 14.75 2.79 8.56
CA LEU A 10 14.19 1.44 8.67
C LEU A 10 15.27 0.35 8.80
N ASN A 11 16.40 0.67 9.45
CA ASN A 11 17.57 -0.19 9.57
C ASN A 11 18.06 -0.78 8.23
N ARG A 12 17.97 0.00 7.15
CA ARG A 12 18.32 -0.45 5.78
C ARG A 12 19.31 0.49 5.12
N THR A 13 20.16 -0.05 4.25
CA THR A 13 20.99 0.74 3.33
C THR A 13 20.10 1.54 2.37
N ALA A 14 20.63 2.55 1.73
CA ALA A 14 19.86 3.41 0.83
C ALA A 14 19.26 2.63 -0.36
N SER A 15 20.04 1.71 -0.96
CA SER A 15 19.62 0.85 -2.07
C SER A 15 18.49 -0.10 -1.65
N HIS A 16 18.68 -0.80 -0.53
CA HIS A 16 17.69 -1.73 0.01
C HIS A 16 16.37 -1.02 0.40
N ARG A 17 16.46 0.19 0.98
CA ARG A 17 15.27 0.99 1.29
C ARG A 17 14.54 1.46 0.03
N LYS A 18 15.27 1.85 -1.03
CA LYS A 18 14.67 2.19 -2.33
C LYS A 18 13.93 1.00 -2.94
N ALA A 19 14.53 -0.18 -2.92
CA ALA A 19 13.91 -1.41 -3.40
C ALA A 19 12.67 -1.79 -2.57
N LEU A 20 12.72 -1.65 -1.24
CA LEU A 20 11.58 -1.89 -0.36
C LEU A 20 10.37 -1.02 -0.75
N PHE A 21 10.56 0.30 -0.89
CA PHE A 21 9.45 1.19 -1.24
C PHE A 21 8.96 1.00 -2.67
N SER A 22 9.84 0.68 -3.60
CA SER A 22 9.46 0.31 -4.96
C SER A 22 8.53 -0.92 -4.97
N ASN A 23 8.88 -1.96 -4.24
CA ASN A 23 8.09 -3.20 -4.16
C ASN A 23 6.76 -2.98 -3.42
N LEU A 24 6.77 -2.29 -2.27
CA LEU A 24 5.55 -1.98 -1.53
C LEU A 24 4.59 -1.09 -2.34
N ALA A 25 5.12 -0.09 -3.05
CA ALA A 25 4.32 0.76 -3.91
C ALA A 25 3.70 -0.02 -5.08
N ALA A 26 4.47 -0.91 -5.70
CA ALA A 26 3.98 -1.78 -6.76
C ALA A 26 2.85 -2.70 -6.25
N SER A 27 3.01 -3.30 -5.07
CA SER A 27 1.97 -4.13 -4.45
C SER A 27 0.73 -3.32 -4.12
N LEU A 28 0.88 -2.11 -3.59
CA LEU A 28 -0.26 -1.23 -3.30
C LEU A 28 -1.04 -0.83 -4.57
N VAL A 29 -0.34 -0.55 -5.67
CA VAL A 29 -0.97 -0.19 -6.94
C VAL A 29 -1.75 -1.37 -7.53
N ILE A 30 -1.21 -2.59 -7.43
CA ILE A 30 -1.88 -3.81 -7.93
C ILE A 30 -3.10 -4.16 -7.05
N HIS A 31 -2.90 -4.28 -5.76
CA HIS A 31 -3.94 -4.78 -4.84
C HIS A 31 -4.85 -3.68 -4.26
N LYS A 32 -4.59 -2.39 -4.56
CA LYS A 32 -5.31 -1.21 -4.05
C LYS A 32 -5.23 -1.03 -2.52
N LYS A 33 -4.97 -2.08 -1.76
CA LYS A 33 -4.77 -2.10 -0.30
C LYS A 33 -3.68 -3.09 0.09
N ILE A 34 -2.87 -2.77 1.10
CA ILE A 34 -1.86 -3.68 1.68
C ILE A 34 -1.76 -3.48 3.19
N ILE A 35 -1.38 -4.54 3.88
CA ILE A 35 -1.09 -4.51 5.32
C ILE A 35 0.42 -4.52 5.51
N THR A 36 0.94 -3.60 6.33
CA THR A 36 2.36 -3.50 6.64
C THR A 36 2.60 -2.89 8.02
N THR A 37 3.85 -2.84 8.49
CA THR A 37 4.13 -2.17 9.76
C THR A 37 3.91 -0.67 9.67
N ASP A 38 3.43 -0.04 10.76
CA ASP A 38 3.08 1.38 10.82
C ASP A 38 4.22 2.30 10.34
N ALA A 39 5.46 1.97 10.70
CA ALA A 39 6.63 2.73 10.27
C ALA A 39 6.84 2.70 8.74
N LYS A 40 6.62 1.54 8.09
CA LYS A 40 6.71 1.40 6.63
C LYS A 40 5.53 2.09 5.95
N GLY A 41 4.31 1.93 6.48
CA GLY A 41 3.10 2.56 5.95
C GLY A 41 3.20 4.08 5.90
N LYS A 42 3.68 4.70 6.99
CA LYS A 42 3.86 6.16 7.06
C LYS A 42 4.84 6.70 6.01
N GLU A 43 5.94 6.02 5.77
CA GLU A 43 6.91 6.43 4.74
C GLU A 43 6.40 6.10 3.32
N LEU A 44 5.72 4.97 3.15
CA LEU A 44 5.14 4.55 1.89
C LEU A 44 4.10 5.54 1.38
N ARG A 45 3.28 6.10 2.27
CA ARG A 45 2.27 7.10 1.94
C ARG A 45 2.86 8.22 1.09
N SER A 46 3.90 8.88 1.57
CA SER A 46 4.52 10.00 0.84
C SER A 46 5.20 9.58 -0.46
N TYR A 47 5.65 8.32 -0.54
CA TYR A 47 6.23 7.76 -1.76
C TYR A 47 5.18 7.54 -2.83
N VAL A 48 4.04 6.93 -2.48
CA VAL A 48 2.94 6.62 -3.40
C VAL A 48 2.20 7.88 -3.86
N GLU A 49 1.95 8.82 -2.95
CA GLU A 49 1.29 10.08 -3.29
C GLU A 49 2.03 10.86 -4.39
N ARG A 50 3.37 10.82 -4.39
CA ARG A 50 4.16 11.39 -5.49
C ARG A 50 3.98 10.61 -6.81
N LEU A 51 3.84 9.29 -6.76
CA LEU A 51 3.60 8.50 -7.97
C LEU A 51 2.25 8.85 -8.59
N VAL A 52 1.21 9.03 -7.78
CA VAL A 52 -0.11 9.49 -8.26
C VAL A 52 -0.02 10.89 -8.86
N THR A 53 0.70 11.81 -8.22
CA THR A 53 0.91 13.16 -8.77
C THR A 53 1.61 13.12 -10.14
N TYR A 54 2.62 12.26 -10.31
CA TYR A 54 3.28 12.06 -11.61
C TYR A 54 2.34 11.44 -12.66
N ALA A 55 1.48 10.52 -12.24
CA ALA A 55 0.49 9.92 -13.11
C ALA A 55 -0.57 10.94 -13.57
N LYS A 56 -1.03 11.82 -12.68
CA LYS A 56 -1.95 12.92 -13.00
C LYS A 56 -1.36 13.94 -13.96
N ALA A 57 -0.07 14.24 -13.84
CA ALA A 57 0.61 15.10 -14.81
C ALA A 57 0.63 14.49 -16.22
N GLY A 58 0.46 13.16 -16.32
CA GLY A 58 0.29 12.44 -17.58
C GLY A 58 1.52 12.46 -18.49
N GLY A 59 1.26 12.07 -19.75
CA GLY A 59 2.25 12.11 -20.82
C GLY A 59 3.50 11.25 -20.61
N VAL A 60 4.45 11.39 -21.53
CA VAL A 60 5.72 10.64 -21.50
C VAL A 60 6.58 11.00 -20.28
N HIS A 61 6.53 12.27 -19.85
CA HIS A 61 7.32 12.74 -18.73
C HIS A 61 6.88 12.10 -17.41
N GLY A 62 5.57 12.11 -17.10
CA GLY A 62 5.03 11.46 -15.91
C GLY A 62 5.37 9.98 -15.86
N ARG A 63 5.20 9.26 -16.98
CA ARG A 63 5.57 7.85 -17.13
C ARG A 63 7.06 7.60 -16.83
N ARG A 64 7.96 8.43 -17.35
CA ARG A 64 9.41 8.32 -17.09
C ARG A 64 9.74 8.55 -15.61
N LEU A 65 9.08 9.49 -14.95
CA LEU A 65 9.27 9.73 -13.50
C LEU A 65 8.83 8.53 -12.65
N ILE A 66 7.70 7.89 -13.00
CA ILE A 66 7.23 6.67 -12.33
C ILE A 66 8.24 5.55 -12.52
N GLN A 67 8.69 5.29 -13.75
CA GLN A 67 9.67 4.24 -14.06
C GLN A 67 11.04 4.46 -13.40
N LYS A 68 11.46 5.72 -13.21
CA LYS A 68 12.66 6.05 -12.43
C LYS A 68 12.54 5.64 -10.96
N ARG A 69 11.32 5.67 -10.42
CA ARG A 69 11.02 5.25 -9.04
C ARG A 69 10.85 3.74 -8.90
N ILE A 70 10.18 3.12 -9.87
CA ILE A 70 9.92 1.68 -9.93
C ILE A 70 10.58 1.15 -11.21
N PRO A 71 11.85 0.71 -11.16
CA PRO A 71 12.60 0.30 -12.34
C PRO A 71 12.16 -1.08 -12.86
N GLY A 72 12.50 -1.36 -14.14
CA GLY A 72 12.29 -2.65 -14.78
C GLY A 72 10.93 -2.82 -15.45
N LYS A 73 10.62 -4.06 -15.88
CA LYS A 73 9.35 -4.40 -16.56
C LYS A 73 8.15 -4.04 -15.71
N ARG A 74 8.19 -4.37 -14.42
CA ARG A 74 7.13 -4.03 -13.44
C ARG A 74 6.83 -2.53 -13.40
N GLY A 75 7.83 -1.67 -13.57
CA GLY A 75 7.63 -0.21 -13.59
C GLY A 75 6.81 0.27 -14.77
N LYS A 76 6.84 -0.41 -15.92
CA LYS A 76 5.99 -0.10 -17.08
C LYS A 76 4.53 -0.46 -16.80
N GLU A 77 4.28 -1.64 -16.23
CA GLU A 77 2.94 -2.11 -15.83
C GLU A 77 2.31 -1.21 -14.78
N ILE A 78 3.06 -0.90 -13.71
CA ILE A 78 2.61 -0.01 -12.65
C ILE A 78 2.33 1.41 -13.18
N ALA A 79 3.15 1.90 -14.11
CA ALA A 79 2.90 3.20 -14.73
C ALA A 79 1.61 3.21 -15.57
N ASN A 80 1.29 2.11 -16.25
CA ASN A 80 0.02 1.98 -16.97
C ASN A 80 -1.17 2.02 -16.02
N ILE A 81 -1.18 1.19 -14.97
CA ILE A 81 -2.24 1.15 -13.94
C ILE A 81 -2.41 2.54 -13.29
N LEU A 82 -1.30 3.19 -12.91
CA LEU A 82 -1.37 4.52 -12.29
C LEU A 82 -1.97 5.58 -13.22
N ILE A 83 -1.61 5.57 -14.51
CA ILE A 83 -2.04 6.60 -15.47
C ILE A 83 -3.47 6.36 -15.97
N HIS A 84 -3.84 5.10 -16.22
CA HIS A 84 -5.12 4.78 -16.84
C HIS A 84 -6.23 4.47 -15.85
N ASP A 85 -5.91 3.84 -14.69
CA ASP A 85 -6.92 3.38 -13.76
C ASP A 85 -7.02 4.28 -12.52
N ILE A 86 -5.87 4.71 -11.96
CA ILE A 86 -5.83 5.42 -10.67
C ILE A 86 -5.89 6.94 -10.86
N ALA A 87 -5.12 7.52 -11.78
CA ALA A 87 -5.05 8.96 -11.94
C ALA A 87 -6.40 9.60 -12.35
N PRO A 88 -7.23 8.99 -13.20
CA PRO A 88 -8.54 9.55 -13.55
C PRO A 88 -9.47 9.67 -12.34
N ALA A 89 -9.45 8.69 -11.42
CA ALA A 89 -10.27 8.71 -10.20
C ALA A 89 -9.90 9.87 -9.25
N TYR A 90 -8.73 10.47 -9.42
CA TYR A 90 -8.23 11.57 -8.58
C TYR A 90 -8.04 12.89 -9.33
N SER A 91 -8.68 13.09 -10.49
CA SER A 91 -8.58 14.31 -11.31
C SER A 91 -8.72 15.58 -10.47
N ASP A 92 -9.75 15.65 -9.63
CA ASP A 92 -10.12 16.83 -8.86
C ASP A 92 -9.44 16.92 -7.50
N ARG A 93 -8.83 15.84 -7.01
CA ARG A 93 -8.20 15.78 -5.70
C ARG A 93 -6.74 16.22 -5.79
N GLN A 94 -6.31 17.20 -5.01
CA GLN A 94 -4.95 17.76 -5.04
C GLN A 94 -3.98 17.11 -4.04
N GLY A 95 -4.32 15.95 -3.45
CA GLY A 95 -3.48 15.22 -2.49
C GLY A 95 -4.30 14.33 -1.58
N GLY A 96 -3.63 13.62 -0.65
CA GLY A 96 -4.32 12.70 0.25
C GLY A 96 -5.00 11.56 -0.50
N TYR A 97 -4.31 10.95 -1.45
CA TYR A 97 -4.84 9.85 -2.26
C TYR A 97 -4.90 8.53 -1.51
N THR A 98 -4.19 8.44 -0.39
CA THR A 98 -4.08 7.22 0.39
C THR A 98 -4.51 7.43 1.84
N ARG A 99 -5.13 6.41 2.44
CA ARG A 99 -5.53 6.36 3.85
C ARG A 99 -4.69 5.31 4.58
N LEU A 100 -4.29 5.61 5.80
CA LEU A 100 -3.57 4.70 6.69
C LEU A 100 -4.43 4.43 7.92
N ILE A 101 -4.84 3.18 8.10
CA ILE A 101 -5.67 2.72 9.21
C ILE A 101 -4.79 1.85 10.12
N LYS A 102 -4.73 2.18 11.41
CA LYS A 102 -4.02 1.36 12.38
C LYS A 102 -4.83 0.10 12.67
N LEU A 103 -4.15 -1.03 12.63
CA LEU A 103 -4.70 -2.32 13.02
C LEU A 103 -4.13 -2.77 14.36
N ASN A 104 -4.61 -3.91 14.85
CA ASN A 104 -4.04 -4.56 16.03
C ASN A 104 -2.58 -4.96 15.78
N ASN A 105 -1.81 -5.02 16.85
CA ASN A 105 -0.42 -5.45 16.75
C ASN A 105 -0.32 -6.91 16.30
N ARG A 106 0.74 -7.23 15.58
CA ARG A 106 1.01 -8.59 15.10
C ARG A 106 1.24 -9.54 16.26
N LYS A 107 0.57 -10.71 16.25
CA LYS A 107 0.55 -11.65 17.38
C LYS A 107 1.93 -12.14 17.83
N ASN A 108 2.90 -12.32 16.91
CA ASN A 108 4.17 -12.96 17.21
C ASN A 108 5.20 -12.03 17.88
N ASP A 109 5.31 -10.78 17.40
CA ASP A 109 6.35 -9.83 17.81
C ASP A 109 5.78 -8.50 18.31
N ASN A 110 4.47 -8.44 18.51
CA ASN A 110 3.74 -7.24 18.94
C ASN A 110 4.05 -5.97 18.13
N ALA A 111 4.52 -6.13 16.87
CA ALA A 111 4.81 -5.01 16.00
C ALA A 111 3.53 -4.26 15.61
N PRO A 112 3.50 -2.91 15.68
CA PRO A 112 2.35 -2.12 15.23
C PRO A 112 2.17 -2.26 13.72
N VAL A 113 0.96 -2.63 13.31
CA VAL A 113 0.56 -2.89 11.94
C VAL A 113 -0.46 -1.85 11.48
N SER A 114 -0.42 -1.51 10.21
CA SER A 114 -1.38 -0.60 9.58
C SER A 114 -1.77 -1.10 8.19
N LEU A 115 -3.02 -0.89 7.85
CA LEU A 115 -3.54 -1.00 6.49
C LEU A 115 -3.29 0.32 5.78
N ILE A 116 -2.71 0.28 4.58
CA ILE A 116 -2.66 1.42 3.67
C ILE A 116 -3.46 1.07 2.42
N GLU A 117 -4.32 2.00 2.00
CA GLU A 117 -5.21 1.81 0.86
C GLU A 117 -5.39 3.09 0.06
N PHE A 118 -5.79 2.98 -1.19
CA PHE A 118 -6.27 4.09 -1.98
C PHE A 118 -7.69 4.47 -1.54
N ILE A 119 -7.98 5.78 -1.47
CA ILE A 119 -9.30 6.30 -1.10
C ILE A 119 -10.20 6.27 -2.34
N ASP A 120 -11.46 5.85 -2.17
CA ASP A 120 -12.49 5.84 -3.22
C ASP A 120 -12.17 4.95 -4.44
N ILE A 121 -11.21 4.04 -4.32
CA ILE A 121 -10.94 3.01 -5.31
C ILE A 121 -11.23 1.66 -4.68
N ALA A 122 -12.21 0.92 -5.25
CA ALA A 122 -12.51 -0.42 -4.80
C ALA A 122 -11.28 -1.33 -5.02
N PRO A 123 -10.93 -2.20 -4.06
CA PRO A 123 -9.93 -3.23 -4.30
C PRO A 123 -10.45 -4.15 -5.42
N ASP A 124 -9.56 -4.54 -6.34
CA ASP A 124 -9.85 -5.64 -7.24
C ASP A 124 -10.03 -6.89 -6.36
N ILE A 125 -11.27 -7.31 -6.15
CA ILE A 125 -11.59 -8.52 -5.40
C ILE A 125 -11.28 -9.69 -6.32
N THR A 126 -10.02 -10.10 -6.39
CA THR A 126 -9.73 -11.51 -6.62
C THR A 126 -10.02 -12.20 -5.31
N GLU A 127 -11.10 -12.97 -5.29
CA GLU A 127 -11.49 -13.83 -4.18
C GLU A 127 -10.32 -14.77 -3.83
N ALA A 128 -9.57 -14.40 -2.82
CA ALA A 128 -8.60 -15.25 -2.17
C ALA A 128 -8.64 -14.92 -0.69
N GLU A 129 -9.40 -15.74 0.04
CA GLU A 129 -9.22 -16.06 1.45
C GLU A 129 -9.56 -14.97 2.48
N VAL A 130 -10.85 -14.77 2.70
CA VAL A 130 -11.35 -14.51 4.05
C VAL A 130 -11.58 -15.87 4.70
N ASP A 131 -10.55 -16.44 5.30
CA ASP A 131 -10.69 -17.55 6.23
C ASP A 131 -11.29 -16.98 7.53
N GLU A 132 -12.63 -16.86 7.53
CA GLU A 132 -13.41 -16.67 8.72
C GLU A 132 -13.40 -17.99 9.50
N GLY A 133 -12.46 -18.10 10.42
CA GLY A 133 -12.52 -19.09 11.48
C GLY A 133 -13.79 -18.90 12.31
N THR A 134 -14.90 -19.38 11.80
CA THR A 134 -16.17 -19.48 12.53
C THR A 134 -16.01 -20.55 13.60
N HIS A 135 -15.74 -20.15 14.83
CA HIS A 135 -15.96 -20.99 15.99
C HIS A 135 -17.46 -21.31 16.08
N LYS A 136 -17.85 -22.45 15.57
CA LYS A 136 -19.12 -23.08 15.93
C LYS A 136 -18.94 -23.64 17.35
N GLU A 137 -19.46 -22.94 18.32
CA GLU A 137 -19.77 -23.53 19.63
C GLU A 137 -20.83 -24.62 19.44
N LYS A 138 -20.42 -25.87 19.61
CA LYS A 138 -21.35 -26.97 19.82
C LYS A 138 -21.88 -26.87 21.24
N GLY A 139 -23.08 -26.36 21.41
CA GLY A 139 -23.88 -26.53 22.60
C GLY A 139 -24.39 -27.97 22.63
N GLU A 140 -23.78 -28.84 23.43
CA GLU A 140 -24.37 -30.11 23.82
C GLU A 140 -25.45 -29.85 24.87
N GLY A 141 -26.69 -29.91 24.42
CA GLY A 141 -27.84 -30.07 25.30
C GLY A 141 -28.07 -31.53 25.65
N ASN A 142 -27.61 -31.93 26.81
CA ASN A 142 -27.93 -33.21 27.41
C ASN A 142 -29.29 -33.10 28.10
N THR A 143 -30.29 -33.84 27.63
CA THR A 143 -31.50 -34.09 28.42
C THR A 143 -31.72 -35.61 28.48
N LYS A 144 -31.54 -36.11 29.70
CA LYS A 144 -31.96 -37.44 30.10
C LYS A 144 -33.48 -37.45 30.30
N GLU A 145 -34.14 -38.46 29.74
CA GLU A 145 -35.07 -39.35 30.43
C GLU A 145 -35.22 -40.60 29.60
#